data_b23580cd69cddf0784077a0bd4c386f6
#
_entry.id   b23580cd69cddf0784077a0bd4c386f6
#
_cell.length_a   1.000
_cell.length_b   1.000
_cell.length_c   1.000
_cell.angle_alpha   90.00
_cell.angle_beta   90.00
_cell.angle_gamma   90.00
#
_symmetry.space_group_name_H-M   'P 1'
#
loop_
_entity.id
_entity.type
_entity.pdbx_description
1 polymer ?
#
loop_
_entity_poly.entity_id
_entity_poly.type
_entity_poly.pdbx_seq_one_letter_code
_entity_poly.pdbx_strand_id
1 'polypeptide(L)'
;MKSLLHFCTLFLLSFPVFSQNVPKTFVIEDHTGAWCGWCVLGNQALKDLHAEFGNRVIPIAVHNRDGMSLPMQTDLAKVHNVTGYPSGVINRKERTVDGNTGYGVHPSSWNKVIDTTTMKQTSPVKVQISSWKIDTNSKTISITVSAKFFEDFSESLSFNCAVMEDSVTGTGKQFDQVNYVSNRAGYEGHPYFYEDGTIINYVHENVLRHYGGGIKGIQG
;
A
#
# COMPACT_ATOMS: atom_id res chain seq x y z
N MET A 1 -45.87 50.49 40.60
CA MET A 1 -45.81 49.39 39.59
C MET A 1 -44.37 49.26 39.20
N LYS A 2 -43.65 48.21 39.68
CA LYS A 2 -42.23 47.96 39.33
C LYS A 2 -42.22 46.87 38.28
N SER A 3 -41.80 47.22 37.04
CA SER A 3 -41.65 46.28 35.94
C SER A 3 -40.32 45.52 36.14
N LEU A 4 -40.39 44.19 36.29
CA LEU A 4 -39.25 43.30 36.43
C LEU A 4 -38.87 42.81 35.01
N LEU A 5 -37.76 43.36 34.49
CA LEU A 5 -37.20 42.92 33.20
C LEU A 5 -36.43 41.63 33.39
N HIS A 6 -36.96 40.50 32.87
CA HIS A 6 -36.25 39.22 32.89
C HIS A 6 -35.26 39.19 31.72
N PHE A 7 -33.98 39.25 32.04
CA PHE A 7 -32.88 39.07 31.09
C PHE A 7 -32.63 37.56 30.89
N CYS A 8 -33.16 37.04 29.81
CA CYS A 8 -32.95 35.64 29.45
C CYS A 8 -31.56 35.48 28.78
N THR A 9 -30.55 35.10 29.55
CA THR A 9 -29.20 34.85 29.02
C THR A 9 -29.18 33.52 28.29
N LEU A 10 -29.19 33.59 26.95
CA LEU A 10 -29.05 32.42 26.06
C LEU A 10 -27.60 31.91 26.13
N PHE A 11 -27.38 30.84 26.89
CA PHE A 11 -26.08 30.15 26.96
C PHE A 11 -25.92 29.33 25.70
N LEU A 12 -25.18 29.85 24.69
CA LEU A 12 -24.78 29.08 23.53
C LEU A 12 -23.73 28.04 23.95
N LEU A 13 -24.19 26.81 24.18
CA LEU A 13 -23.32 25.66 24.37
C LEU A 13 -22.64 25.35 23.00
N SER A 14 -21.45 25.87 22.83
CA SER A 14 -20.57 25.43 21.73
C SER A 14 -20.05 24.03 22.03
N PHE A 15 -20.70 23.01 21.46
CA PHE A 15 -20.15 21.66 21.48
C PHE A 15 -18.92 21.65 20.56
N PRO A 16 -17.77 21.18 21.05
CA PRO A 16 -16.63 20.98 20.14
C PRO A 16 -17.02 19.92 19.11
N VAL A 17 -17.08 20.31 17.85
CA VAL A 17 -17.20 19.37 16.73
C VAL A 17 -15.83 18.70 16.62
N PHE A 18 -15.68 17.53 17.24
CA PHE A 18 -14.52 16.69 17.03
C PHE A 18 -14.54 16.23 15.56
N SER A 19 -13.60 16.67 14.77
CA SER A 19 -13.34 16.10 13.46
C SER A 19 -13.12 14.59 13.62
N GLN A 20 -13.99 13.77 13.01
CA GLN A 20 -13.96 12.31 13.14
C GLN A 20 -12.96 11.68 12.16
N ASN A 21 -11.80 12.31 11.98
CA ASN A 21 -10.76 11.77 11.11
C ASN A 21 -10.35 10.37 11.56
N VAL A 22 -10.15 9.49 10.60
CA VAL A 22 -9.73 8.11 10.86
C VAL A 22 -8.21 7.95 10.75
N PRO A 23 -7.61 6.97 11.42
CA PRO A 23 -6.19 6.68 11.25
C PRO A 23 -5.86 6.43 9.77
N LYS A 24 -4.80 7.08 9.28
CA LYS A 24 -4.35 6.93 7.90
C LYS A 24 -3.73 5.55 7.68
N THR A 25 -4.06 4.90 6.58
CA THR A 25 -3.45 3.66 6.12
C THR A 25 -2.43 3.96 5.03
N PHE A 26 -1.33 3.24 5.01
CA PHE A 26 -0.26 3.36 4.03
C PHE A 26 -0.30 2.18 3.07
N VAL A 27 -0.38 2.46 1.78
CA VAL A 27 -0.28 1.47 0.72
C VAL A 27 1.14 1.52 0.15
N ILE A 28 1.81 0.39 0.02
CA ILE A 28 3.11 0.26 -0.64
C ILE A 28 2.94 -0.63 -1.86
N GLU A 29 3.08 -0.05 -3.04
CA GLU A 29 3.19 -0.80 -4.29
C GLU A 29 4.67 -1.13 -4.50
N ASP A 30 5.10 -2.32 -4.10
CA ASP A 30 6.47 -2.81 -4.28
C ASP A 30 6.65 -3.34 -5.70
N HIS A 31 7.33 -2.58 -6.54
CA HIS A 31 7.75 -3.03 -7.85
C HIS A 31 8.87 -4.05 -7.70
N THR A 32 8.57 -5.30 -8.02
CA THR A 32 9.38 -6.48 -7.71
C THR A 32 9.46 -7.47 -8.89
N GLY A 33 10.12 -8.58 -8.71
CA GLY A 33 10.17 -9.68 -9.67
C GLY A 33 10.99 -10.86 -9.16
N ALA A 34 10.61 -12.09 -9.54
CA ALA A 34 11.29 -13.32 -9.15
C ALA A 34 12.76 -13.35 -9.63
N TRP A 35 13.04 -12.75 -10.79
CA TRP A 35 14.38 -12.60 -11.36
C TRP A 35 15.27 -11.58 -10.62
N CYS A 36 14.66 -10.72 -9.78
CA CYS A 36 15.35 -9.60 -9.14
C CYS A 36 15.99 -10.05 -7.81
N GLY A 37 17.28 -10.26 -7.82
CA GLY A 37 17.98 -10.78 -6.64
C GLY A 37 17.98 -9.86 -5.42
N TRP A 38 17.84 -8.55 -5.59
CA TRP A 38 17.69 -7.60 -4.49
C TRP A 38 16.25 -7.47 -3.98
N CYS A 39 15.27 -8.03 -4.70
CA CYS A 39 13.86 -7.90 -4.32
C CYS A 39 13.52 -8.65 -3.03
N VAL A 40 14.35 -9.59 -2.60
CA VAL A 40 14.24 -10.20 -1.25
C VAL A 40 14.33 -9.16 -0.12
N LEU A 41 15.00 -8.01 -0.34
CA LEU A 41 15.05 -6.92 0.63
C LEU A 41 13.69 -6.23 0.76
N GLY A 42 12.99 -5.99 -0.35
CA GLY A 42 11.63 -5.44 -0.37
C GLY A 42 10.65 -6.39 0.33
N ASN A 43 10.70 -7.67 -0.04
CA ASN A 43 9.85 -8.69 0.57
C ASN A 43 10.00 -8.75 2.10
N GLN A 44 11.23 -8.65 2.62
CA GLN A 44 11.47 -8.63 4.06
C GLN A 44 11.01 -7.33 4.70
N ALA A 45 11.33 -6.18 4.09
CA ALA A 45 10.91 -4.88 4.61
C ALA A 45 9.37 -4.75 4.71
N LEU A 46 8.61 -5.32 3.77
CA LEU A 46 7.15 -5.38 3.84
C LEU A 46 6.67 -6.22 5.03
N LYS A 47 7.30 -7.39 5.26
CA LYS A 47 6.98 -8.26 6.42
C LYS A 47 7.25 -7.52 7.73
N ASP A 48 8.38 -6.82 7.83
CA ASP A 48 8.76 -6.08 9.04
C ASP A 48 7.79 -4.93 9.32
N LEU A 49 7.45 -4.13 8.30
CA LEU A 49 6.47 -3.05 8.42
C LEU A 49 5.07 -3.56 8.79
N HIS A 50 4.66 -4.70 8.20
CA HIS A 50 3.37 -5.28 8.53
C HIS A 50 3.35 -5.87 9.96
N ALA A 51 4.46 -6.46 10.41
CA ALA A 51 4.60 -6.95 11.78
C ALA A 51 4.55 -5.81 12.80
N GLU A 52 5.13 -4.64 12.48
CA GLU A 52 5.17 -3.48 13.37
C GLU A 52 3.83 -2.71 13.39
N PHE A 53 3.20 -2.48 12.22
CA PHE A 53 2.06 -1.58 12.09
C PHE A 53 0.74 -2.27 11.70
N GLY A 54 0.76 -3.58 11.49
CA GLY A 54 -0.42 -4.39 11.17
C GLY A 54 -1.15 -3.89 9.92
N ASN A 55 -2.47 -3.93 9.96
CA ASN A 55 -3.35 -3.53 8.85
C ASN A 55 -3.29 -2.02 8.49
N ARG A 56 -2.43 -1.25 9.17
CA ARG A 56 -2.14 0.15 8.80
C ARG A 56 -1.16 0.25 7.63
N VAL A 57 -0.49 -0.84 7.28
CA VAL A 57 0.35 -0.98 6.08
C VAL A 57 -0.25 -2.05 5.19
N ILE A 58 -0.59 -1.67 3.97
CA ILE A 58 -1.12 -2.57 2.93
C ILE A 58 -0.03 -2.77 1.88
N PRO A 59 0.65 -3.92 1.86
CA PRO A 59 1.61 -4.27 0.82
C PRO A 59 0.89 -4.70 -0.45
N ILE A 60 1.45 -4.34 -1.62
CA ILE A 60 1.02 -4.80 -2.94
C ILE A 60 2.28 -5.14 -3.74
N ALA A 61 2.50 -6.41 -4.06
CA ALA A 61 3.62 -6.84 -4.88
C ALA A 61 3.27 -6.70 -6.37
N VAL A 62 3.92 -5.74 -7.04
CA VAL A 62 3.74 -5.46 -8.47
C VAL A 62 4.85 -6.16 -9.24
N HIS A 63 4.60 -7.39 -9.64
CA HIS A 63 5.58 -8.24 -10.33
C HIS A 63 5.87 -7.77 -11.76
N ASN A 64 7.14 -7.92 -12.18
CA ASN A 64 7.63 -7.55 -13.51
C ASN A 64 8.34 -8.71 -14.17
N ARG A 65 8.01 -9.01 -15.44
CA ARG A 65 8.70 -9.98 -16.30
C ARG A 65 8.88 -11.38 -15.72
N ASP A 66 7.90 -11.82 -14.96
CA ASP A 66 7.83 -13.17 -14.40
C ASP A 66 6.41 -13.74 -14.51
N GLY A 67 6.17 -14.93 -13.97
CA GLY A 67 4.88 -15.62 -14.05
C GLY A 67 3.71 -14.93 -13.34
N MET A 68 4.00 -13.91 -12.55
CA MET A 68 3.01 -13.15 -11.77
C MET A 68 2.77 -11.75 -12.34
N SER A 69 3.48 -11.38 -13.41
CA SER A 69 3.37 -10.05 -14.03
C SER A 69 2.02 -9.82 -14.68
N LEU A 70 1.48 -8.62 -14.51
CA LEU A 70 0.28 -8.17 -15.22
C LEU A 70 0.62 -7.35 -16.47
N PRO A 71 -0.23 -7.37 -17.52
CA PRO A 71 -0.03 -6.55 -18.71
C PRO A 71 0.13 -5.05 -18.40
N MET A 72 -0.58 -4.55 -17.38
CA MET A 72 -0.56 -3.14 -16.96
C MET A 72 0.69 -2.73 -16.18
N GLN A 73 1.55 -3.67 -15.78
CA GLN A 73 2.69 -3.41 -14.90
C GLN A 73 3.65 -2.37 -15.50
N THR A 74 3.95 -2.47 -16.80
CA THR A 74 4.85 -1.53 -17.49
C THR A 74 4.32 -0.09 -17.45
N ASP A 75 3.02 0.10 -17.63
CA ASP A 75 2.39 1.42 -17.60
C ASP A 75 2.31 1.94 -16.17
N LEU A 76 2.05 1.08 -15.20
CA LEU A 76 2.09 1.46 -13.78
C LEU A 76 3.50 1.93 -13.37
N ALA A 77 4.54 1.21 -13.77
CA ALA A 77 5.92 1.61 -13.53
C ALA A 77 6.27 2.95 -14.20
N LYS A 78 5.79 3.20 -15.42
CA LYS A 78 5.99 4.48 -16.13
C LYS A 78 5.30 5.65 -15.43
N VAL A 79 4.04 5.48 -15.01
CA VAL A 79 3.27 6.55 -14.31
C VAL A 79 4.02 7.02 -13.05
N HIS A 80 4.71 6.11 -12.37
CA HIS A 80 5.47 6.42 -11.16
C HIS A 80 6.98 6.61 -11.42
N ASN A 81 7.40 6.63 -12.68
CA ASN A 81 8.81 6.75 -13.08
C ASN A 81 9.73 5.78 -12.33
N VAL A 82 9.28 4.52 -12.19
CA VAL A 82 10.06 3.46 -11.56
C VAL A 82 11.11 2.97 -12.53
N THR A 83 12.38 3.15 -12.18
CA THR A 83 13.53 2.82 -13.05
C THR A 83 14.37 1.66 -12.54
N GLY A 84 14.12 1.19 -11.32
CA GLY A 84 14.88 0.10 -10.66
C GLY A 84 14.01 -0.77 -9.78
N TYR A 85 14.53 -1.94 -9.43
CA TYR A 85 13.87 -2.95 -8.61
C TYR A 85 14.79 -3.43 -7.49
N PRO A 86 14.31 -3.63 -6.25
CA PRO A 86 12.97 -3.32 -5.77
C PRO A 86 12.74 -1.82 -5.59
N SER A 87 11.48 -1.38 -5.71
CA SER A 87 11.12 0.02 -5.54
C SER A 87 9.69 0.16 -5.01
N GLY A 88 9.53 0.73 -3.81
CA GLY A 88 8.23 0.94 -3.20
C GLY A 88 7.63 2.30 -3.54
N VAL A 89 6.43 2.31 -4.12
CA VAL A 89 5.63 3.52 -4.32
C VAL A 89 4.63 3.64 -3.18
N ILE A 90 4.86 4.60 -2.29
CA ILE A 90 4.10 4.72 -1.05
C ILE A 90 2.98 5.76 -1.22
N ASN A 91 1.72 5.30 -1.11
CA ASN A 91 0.51 6.12 -1.30
C ASN A 91 0.51 6.91 -2.62
N ARG A 92 1.20 6.43 -3.65
CA ARG A 92 1.34 7.09 -4.97
C ARG A 92 1.71 8.57 -4.86
N LYS A 93 2.59 8.89 -3.90
CA LYS A 93 3.01 10.26 -3.63
C LYS A 93 4.52 10.41 -3.87
N GLU A 94 4.88 11.42 -4.65
CA GLU A 94 6.29 11.80 -4.80
C GLU A 94 6.89 12.26 -3.47
N ARG A 95 8.15 11.89 -3.21
CA ARG A 95 8.85 12.16 -1.96
C ARG A 95 10.32 12.44 -2.20
N THR A 96 10.92 13.19 -1.29
CA THR A 96 12.38 13.28 -1.18
C THR A 96 12.82 12.41 0.00
N VAL A 97 13.60 11.37 -0.29
CA VAL A 97 14.15 10.44 0.71
C VAL A 97 15.63 10.24 0.39
N ASP A 98 16.48 10.42 1.39
CA ASP A 98 17.94 10.28 1.25
C ASP A 98 18.52 11.11 0.08
N GLY A 99 17.97 12.31 -0.15
CA GLY A 99 18.40 13.24 -1.21
C GLY A 99 17.85 12.91 -2.62
N ASN A 100 17.12 11.83 -2.79
CA ASN A 100 16.50 11.44 -4.05
C ASN A 100 15.02 11.80 -4.04
N THR A 101 14.55 12.51 -5.07
CA THR A 101 13.14 12.89 -5.24
C THR A 101 12.49 12.01 -6.30
N GLY A 102 11.35 11.40 -5.96
CA GLY A 102 10.56 10.58 -6.87
C GLY A 102 9.47 9.80 -6.15
N TYR A 103 8.76 8.98 -6.91
CA TYR A 103 7.74 8.07 -6.36
C TYR A 103 8.37 6.82 -5.77
N GLY A 104 9.38 6.26 -6.44
CA GLY A 104 10.05 5.04 -6.04
C GLY A 104 11.02 5.26 -4.88
N VAL A 105 10.85 4.50 -3.81
CA VAL A 105 11.71 4.52 -2.62
C VAL A 105 12.37 3.15 -2.47
N HIS A 106 13.68 3.13 -2.20
CA HIS A 106 14.42 1.89 -1.92
C HIS A 106 13.96 1.25 -0.60
N PRO A 107 13.89 -0.08 -0.45
CA PRO A 107 13.41 -0.76 0.75
C PRO A 107 14.11 -0.35 2.06
N SER A 108 15.41 -0.08 2.02
CA SER A 108 16.17 0.39 3.20
C SER A 108 15.66 1.71 3.79
N SER A 109 14.77 2.40 3.09
CA SER A 109 14.26 3.72 3.49
C SER A 109 12.74 3.75 3.68
N TRP A 110 12.04 2.62 3.55
CA TRP A 110 10.59 2.58 3.76
C TRP A 110 10.22 2.92 5.20
N ASN A 111 10.99 2.46 6.18
CA ASN A 111 10.82 2.80 7.60
C ASN A 111 11.08 4.29 7.93
N LYS A 112 11.75 5.04 7.05
CA LYS A 112 11.88 6.50 7.18
C LYS A 112 10.63 7.23 6.71
N VAL A 113 9.85 6.60 5.85
CA VAL A 113 8.58 7.15 5.33
C VAL A 113 7.40 6.68 6.16
N ILE A 114 7.44 5.44 6.62
CA ILE A 114 6.42 4.81 7.45
C ILE A 114 7.05 4.51 8.81
N ASP A 115 6.80 5.39 9.76
CA ASP A 115 7.34 5.34 11.12
C ASP A 115 6.25 5.67 12.15
N THR A 116 6.61 5.63 13.42
CA THR A 116 5.69 5.95 14.53
C THR A 116 5.14 7.37 14.46
N THR A 117 5.80 8.31 13.78
CA THR A 117 5.36 9.70 13.61
C THR A 117 4.31 9.79 12.51
N THR A 118 4.59 9.20 11.34
CA THR A 118 3.63 9.16 10.22
C THR A 118 2.40 8.33 10.54
N MET A 119 2.53 7.31 11.41
CA MET A 119 1.40 6.53 11.91
C MET A 119 0.44 7.30 12.81
N LYS A 120 0.81 8.49 13.30
CA LYS A 120 -0.11 9.40 13.99
C LYS A 120 -0.99 10.21 13.03
N GLN A 121 -0.68 10.21 11.74
CA GLN A 121 -1.48 10.91 10.74
C GLN A 121 -2.89 10.31 10.63
N THR A 122 -3.84 11.18 10.34
CA THR A 122 -5.23 10.83 10.10
C THR A 122 -5.61 11.09 8.65
N SER A 123 -6.71 10.48 8.23
CA SER A 123 -7.34 10.70 6.94
C SER A 123 -8.71 11.34 7.13
N PRO A 124 -9.05 12.38 6.36
CA PRO A 124 -10.39 12.94 6.38
C PRO A 124 -11.40 12.11 5.57
N VAL A 125 -10.94 11.01 4.97
CA VAL A 125 -11.79 10.07 4.23
C VAL A 125 -11.66 8.68 4.85
N LYS A 126 -12.79 8.09 5.20
CA LYS A 126 -12.87 6.67 5.56
C LYS A 126 -13.34 5.87 4.36
N VAL A 127 -12.47 5.02 3.83
CA VAL A 127 -12.79 4.06 2.77
C VAL A 127 -13.02 2.69 3.38
N GLN A 128 -14.02 1.96 2.92
CA GLN A 128 -14.31 0.60 3.36
C GLN A 128 -14.96 -0.23 2.26
N ILE A 129 -14.69 -1.54 2.26
CA ILE A 129 -15.45 -2.49 1.47
C ILE A 129 -16.76 -2.74 2.23
N SER A 130 -17.89 -2.31 1.67
CA SER A 130 -19.22 -2.44 2.30
C SER A 130 -19.89 -3.76 1.96
N SER A 131 -19.57 -4.35 0.82
CA SER A 131 -20.01 -5.71 0.44
C SER A 131 -19.11 -6.31 -0.62
N TRP A 132 -19.07 -7.62 -0.70
CA TRP A 132 -18.42 -8.35 -1.79
C TRP A 132 -19.15 -9.66 -2.06
N LYS A 133 -19.06 -10.13 -3.30
CA LYS A 133 -19.63 -11.39 -3.76
C LYS A 133 -18.71 -12.04 -4.78
N ILE A 134 -18.49 -13.33 -4.64
CA ILE A 134 -17.80 -14.16 -5.64
C ILE A 134 -18.84 -15.03 -6.32
N ASP A 135 -18.83 -15.02 -7.65
CA ASP A 135 -19.58 -15.95 -8.48
C ASP A 135 -18.59 -16.86 -9.20
N THR A 136 -18.54 -18.11 -8.78
CA THR A 136 -17.62 -19.11 -9.32
C THR A 136 -18.04 -19.60 -10.71
N ASN A 137 -19.34 -19.50 -11.06
CA ASN A 137 -19.83 -19.89 -12.37
C ASN A 137 -19.43 -18.88 -13.45
N SER A 138 -19.65 -17.59 -13.18
CA SER A 138 -19.24 -16.51 -14.08
C SER A 138 -17.78 -16.09 -13.89
N LYS A 139 -17.08 -16.63 -12.87
CA LYS A 139 -15.70 -16.27 -12.49
C LYS A 139 -15.54 -14.75 -12.26
N THR A 140 -16.50 -14.16 -11.57
CA THR A 140 -16.52 -12.73 -11.29
C THR A 140 -16.48 -12.45 -9.80
N ILE A 141 -15.81 -11.34 -9.44
CA ILE A 141 -15.84 -10.77 -8.10
C ILE A 141 -16.53 -9.42 -8.20
N SER A 142 -17.61 -9.23 -7.46
CA SER A 142 -18.28 -7.94 -7.31
C SER A 142 -17.92 -7.34 -5.97
N ILE A 143 -17.40 -6.11 -5.95
CA ILE A 143 -16.96 -5.41 -4.73
C ILE A 143 -17.64 -4.05 -4.71
N THR A 144 -18.29 -3.73 -3.58
CA THR A 144 -18.82 -2.39 -3.31
C THR A 144 -17.90 -1.69 -2.35
N VAL A 145 -17.32 -0.58 -2.80
CA VAL A 145 -16.49 0.31 -1.97
C VAL A 145 -17.31 1.54 -1.61
N SER A 146 -17.30 1.92 -0.35
CA SER A 146 -17.90 3.16 0.12
C SER A 146 -16.85 4.07 0.74
N ALA A 147 -17.03 5.38 0.55
CA ALA A 147 -16.21 6.39 1.17
C ALA A 147 -17.09 7.36 1.98
N LYS A 148 -16.68 7.65 3.21
CA LYS A 148 -17.27 8.69 4.04
C LYS A 148 -16.27 9.82 4.18
N PHE A 149 -16.69 11.01 3.77
CA PHE A 149 -15.90 12.24 3.87
C PHE A 149 -16.25 12.96 5.18
N PHE A 150 -15.24 13.46 5.88
CA PHE A 150 -15.37 14.21 7.12
C PHE A 150 -15.09 15.71 6.92
N GLU A 151 -14.66 16.09 5.74
CA GLU A 151 -14.46 17.47 5.28
C GLU A 151 -14.73 17.57 3.78
N ASP A 152 -14.92 18.79 3.28
CA ASP A 152 -15.13 19.04 1.86
C ASP A 152 -13.81 18.94 1.09
N PHE A 153 -13.87 18.37 -0.10
CA PHE A 153 -12.75 18.26 -1.04
C PHE A 153 -13.04 19.09 -2.28
N SER A 154 -12.10 19.95 -2.65
CA SER A 154 -12.14 20.72 -3.90
C SER A 154 -11.52 19.97 -5.09
N GLU A 155 -10.79 18.88 -4.83
CA GLU A 155 -10.09 18.10 -5.85
C GLU A 155 -10.91 16.87 -6.28
N SER A 156 -10.78 16.48 -7.55
CA SER A 156 -11.32 15.21 -8.05
C SER A 156 -10.63 14.05 -7.37
N LEU A 157 -11.42 13.15 -6.81
CA LEU A 157 -10.94 11.92 -6.20
C LEU A 157 -11.18 10.73 -7.12
N SER A 158 -10.24 9.80 -7.11
CA SER A 158 -10.38 8.53 -7.83
C SER A 158 -10.33 7.37 -6.86
N PHE A 159 -11.21 6.39 -7.06
CA PHE A 159 -11.26 5.17 -6.28
C PHE A 159 -10.64 4.01 -7.06
N ASN A 160 -9.86 3.19 -6.36
CA ASN A 160 -9.30 1.98 -6.92
C ASN A 160 -9.48 0.81 -5.95
N CYS A 161 -9.54 -0.40 -6.48
CA CYS A 161 -9.61 -1.62 -5.71
C CYS A 161 -8.55 -2.59 -6.22
N ALA A 162 -7.57 -2.91 -5.40
CA ALA A 162 -6.58 -3.93 -5.71
C ALA A 162 -7.12 -5.31 -5.31
N VAL A 163 -7.05 -6.27 -6.23
CA VAL A 163 -7.22 -7.69 -5.94
C VAL A 163 -5.84 -8.30 -5.86
N MET A 164 -5.54 -8.93 -4.74
CA MET A 164 -4.24 -9.56 -4.48
C MET A 164 -4.43 -11.05 -4.21
N GLU A 165 -3.38 -11.81 -4.42
CA GLU A 165 -3.31 -13.24 -4.12
C GLU A 165 -2.08 -13.51 -3.25
N ASP A 166 -2.30 -14.23 -2.17
CA ASP A 166 -1.26 -14.68 -1.25
C ASP A 166 -0.87 -16.13 -1.55
N SER A 167 0.29 -16.52 -1.04
CA SER A 167 0.82 -17.89 -1.14
C SER A 167 0.95 -18.39 -2.59
N VAL A 168 1.31 -17.48 -3.50
CA VAL A 168 1.55 -17.82 -4.90
C VAL A 168 2.87 -18.58 -5.01
N THR A 169 2.80 -19.77 -5.57
CA THR A 169 3.96 -20.65 -5.82
C THR A 169 3.98 -21.09 -7.27
N GLY A 170 5.12 -21.57 -7.72
CA GLY A 170 5.32 -22.15 -9.04
C GLY A 170 6.71 -22.72 -9.16
N THR A 171 7.11 -23.14 -10.35
CA THR A 171 8.41 -23.76 -10.60
C THR A 171 9.20 -23.02 -11.66
N GLY A 172 10.53 -23.03 -11.48
CA GLY A 172 11.47 -22.45 -12.44
C GLY A 172 11.54 -20.93 -12.40
N LYS A 173 12.28 -20.36 -13.34
CA LYS A 173 12.67 -18.94 -13.38
C LYS A 173 11.51 -17.92 -13.30
N GLN A 174 10.30 -18.38 -13.53
CA GLN A 174 9.11 -17.51 -13.47
C GLN A 174 8.58 -17.33 -12.05
N PHE A 175 9.01 -18.19 -11.10
CA PHE A 175 8.53 -18.21 -9.72
C PHE A 175 9.64 -18.38 -8.70
N ASP A 176 10.75 -19.05 -9.05
CA ASP A 176 11.89 -19.19 -8.13
C ASP A 176 12.54 -17.83 -7.92
N GLN A 177 12.71 -17.42 -6.65
CA GLN A 177 13.22 -16.10 -6.31
C GLN A 177 14.74 -16.06 -6.34
N VAL A 178 15.33 -15.24 -7.21
CA VAL A 178 16.76 -14.95 -7.17
C VAL A 178 17.11 -14.22 -5.87
N ASN A 179 18.22 -14.60 -5.25
CA ASN A 179 18.63 -14.15 -3.93
C ASN A 179 20.07 -13.65 -3.91
N TYR A 180 20.27 -12.33 -3.93
CA TYR A 180 21.61 -11.72 -3.91
C TYR A 180 22.16 -11.46 -2.50
N VAL A 181 21.37 -11.75 -1.46
CA VAL A 181 21.87 -11.69 -0.07
C VAL A 181 22.44 -13.03 0.40
N SER A 182 22.29 -14.10 -0.39
CA SER A 182 22.85 -15.43 -0.11
C SER A 182 24.35 -15.37 0.18
N ASN A 183 24.76 -15.73 1.39
CA ASN A 183 26.15 -15.74 1.86
C ASN A 183 26.93 -14.44 1.57
N ARG A 184 26.22 -13.30 1.45
CA ARG A 184 26.82 -12.01 1.09
C ARG A 184 27.19 -11.22 2.34
N ALA A 185 28.46 -10.81 2.43
CA ALA A 185 28.96 -10.00 3.55
C ALA A 185 28.11 -8.71 3.74
N GLY A 186 27.75 -8.42 4.99
CA GLY A 186 26.89 -7.30 5.37
C GLY A 186 25.40 -7.61 5.40
N TYR A 187 24.99 -8.86 5.10
CA TYR A 187 23.60 -9.32 5.15
C TYR A 187 23.38 -10.52 6.09
N GLU A 188 24.31 -10.77 7.00
CA GLU A 188 24.33 -11.94 7.90
C GLU A 188 23.07 -12.06 8.77
N GLY A 189 22.40 -10.93 9.05
CA GLY A 189 21.15 -10.90 9.79
C GLY A 189 19.89 -11.04 8.93
N HIS A 190 20.02 -11.12 7.60
CA HIS A 190 18.87 -11.22 6.71
C HIS A 190 18.32 -12.65 6.70
N PRO A 191 16.99 -12.88 6.79
CA PRO A 191 16.39 -14.22 6.84
C PRO A 191 16.81 -15.14 5.70
N TYR A 192 17.08 -14.59 4.52
CA TYR A 192 17.49 -15.35 3.33
C TYR A 192 19.01 -15.43 3.14
N PHE A 193 19.80 -15.05 4.16
CA PHE A 193 21.28 -15.07 4.06
C PHE A 193 21.83 -16.48 3.83
N TYR A 194 21.28 -17.49 4.53
CA TYR A 194 21.72 -18.89 4.42
C TYR A 194 20.95 -19.67 3.36
N GLU A 195 19.98 -19.06 2.68
CA GLU A 195 19.27 -19.66 1.55
C GLU A 195 20.14 -19.62 0.29
N ASP A 196 19.85 -20.49 -0.67
CA ASP A 196 20.56 -20.53 -1.94
C ASP A 196 20.43 -19.22 -2.72
N GLY A 197 21.34 -19.02 -3.70
CA GLY A 197 21.31 -17.87 -4.62
C GLY A 197 20.07 -17.85 -5.53
N THR A 198 19.27 -18.93 -5.51
CA THR A 198 17.92 -19.03 -6.05
C THR A 198 17.09 -19.86 -5.09
N ILE A 199 16.06 -19.27 -4.52
CA ILE A 199 15.16 -19.94 -3.59
C ILE A 199 14.07 -20.65 -4.40
N ILE A 200 14.15 -21.97 -4.44
CA ILE A 200 13.20 -22.83 -5.15
C ILE A 200 11.89 -22.92 -4.36
N ASN A 201 10.77 -22.95 -5.07
CA ASN A 201 9.43 -22.95 -4.47
C ASN A 201 9.17 -21.78 -3.49
N TYR A 202 9.75 -20.61 -3.81
CA TYR A 202 9.49 -19.40 -3.04
C TYR A 202 7.99 -19.10 -2.98
N VAL A 203 7.53 -18.68 -1.81
CA VAL A 203 6.12 -18.29 -1.60
C VAL A 203 6.02 -16.78 -1.73
N HIS A 204 5.34 -16.33 -2.77
CA HIS A 204 5.09 -14.91 -3.02
C HIS A 204 3.79 -14.49 -2.37
N GLU A 205 3.82 -13.36 -1.67
CA GLU A 205 2.68 -12.80 -0.95
C GLU A 205 2.26 -11.46 -1.55
N ASN A 206 0.99 -11.11 -1.33
CA ASN A 206 0.40 -9.84 -1.76
C ASN A 206 0.53 -9.57 -3.27
N VAL A 207 0.52 -10.61 -4.08
CA VAL A 207 0.72 -10.52 -5.53
C VAL A 207 -0.48 -9.82 -6.18
N LEU A 208 -0.24 -8.68 -6.82
CA LEU A 208 -1.29 -7.94 -7.53
C LEU A 208 -1.86 -8.77 -8.68
N ARG A 209 -3.18 -8.97 -8.70
CA ARG A 209 -3.89 -9.67 -9.77
C ARG A 209 -4.76 -8.75 -10.62
N HIS A 210 -5.27 -7.68 -10.03
CA HIS A 210 -6.11 -6.73 -10.75
C HIS A 210 -6.25 -5.39 -10.02
N TYR A 211 -6.40 -4.30 -10.79
CA TYR A 211 -6.92 -3.03 -10.29
C TYR A 211 -8.31 -2.77 -10.87
N GLY A 212 -9.34 -2.71 -10.00
CA GLY A 212 -10.74 -2.56 -10.39
C GLY A 212 -11.07 -1.25 -11.09
N GLY A 213 -10.28 -0.21 -10.90
CA GLY A 213 -10.41 1.08 -11.61
C GLY A 213 -9.31 1.31 -12.65
N GLY A 214 -8.52 0.28 -13.01
CA GLY A 214 -7.31 0.44 -13.79
C GLY A 214 -6.24 1.24 -13.01
N ILE A 215 -5.23 1.75 -13.70
CA ILE A 215 -4.11 2.45 -13.06
C ILE A 215 -4.57 3.76 -12.39
N LYS A 216 -5.48 4.48 -13.04
CA LYS A 216 -5.94 5.81 -12.61
C LYS A 216 -7.09 5.79 -11.61
N GLY A 217 -7.74 4.64 -11.44
CA GLY A 217 -8.97 4.55 -10.65
C GLY A 217 -10.22 5.04 -11.41
N ILE A 218 -11.36 4.88 -10.76
CA ILE A 218 -12.67 5.38 -11.21
C ILE A 218 -12.87 6.75 -10.55
N GLN A 219 -13.16 7.77 -11.35
CA GLN A 219 -13.48 9.10 -10.82
C GLN A 219 -14.86 9.08 -10.15
N GLY A 220 -14.94 9.68 -8.97
CA GLY A 220 -16.16 9.87 -8.22
C GLY A 220 -16.75 11.24 -8.43
#